data_d5fb3aeeb1369be7017b6976ef5faf88
#
_entry.id   d5fb3aeeb1369be7017b6976ef5faf88
#
_cell.length_a   1.000
_cell.length_b   1.000
_cell.length_c   1.000
_cell.angle_alpha   90.00
_cell.angle_beta   90.00
_cell.angle_gamma   90.00
#
_symmetry.space_group_name_H-M   'P 1'
#
loop_
_entity.id
_entity.type
_entity.pdbx_description
1 polymer ?
#
loop_
_entity_poly.entity_id
_entity_poly.type
_entity_poly.pdbx_seq_one_letter_code
_entity_poly.pdbx_strand_id
1 'polypeptide(L)'
;MKRIKRNIKTATNLDAIKAMRRGNREAEQELLGPGFHAHNWIQKSKKTYTRKMKHKIFFALWMVLTLGAHAQGFLSVQTVGVLPTNTAEENSRNLQAAIDKMSALGGVLYVEPAEGGYPMQGGIVLKRNVTLLGAHGPTGRGTALPDRSGPTGSLFVITDRQQPFLTVESATQVRGIQFYYPEQAWQDPNGIIAYPTTIRMAPGQYVQGVTLSCLTFYGEYMAMDFRAQAPNICEQILFEHCYGYPLSGQFIAIDRCYDVPRILHCHINPANMREFGRSFKREVIDSVVRQKTYSYWIDHTDNAQLMDLFTFGVYGGIYLGSETYGQMTNFNFDCVGVGIHKVGSQWTNRNWQIAQGSIIANVGERLEDVHPILIEGKGHTSLSNVESFSGGNPALTTLGASWDYITVRGEASVTMTGCRMHGYKADTPIHVSPEAELHTFGCEECPLPPTPPEAKRGKWTTR
;
A
#
# COMPACT_ATOMS: atom_id res chain seq x y z
N MET A 1 33.68 -60.29 31.24
CA MET A 1 33.21 -58.92 30.88
C MET A 1 32.73 -58.89 29.44
N LYS A 2 31.39 -58.94 29.19
CA LYS A 2 30.80 -58.84 27.82
C LYS A 2 30.48 -57.38 27.52
N ARG A 3 31.11 -56.82 26.49
CA ARG A 3 30.82 -55.46 25.97
C ARG A 3 29.51 -55.51 25.19
N ILE A 4 28.49 -54.83 25.70
CA ILE A 4 27.24 -54.57 24.98
C ILE A 4 27.50 -53.40 23.98
N LYS A 5 27.52 -53.71 22.69
CA LYS A 5 27.52 -52.70 21.62
C LYS A 5 26.09 -52.13 21.49
N ARG A 6 25.87 -50.87 21.92
CA ARG A 6 24.66 -50.13 21.60
C ARG A 6 24.76 -49.63 20.16
N ASN A 7 23.92 -50.17 19.29
CA ASN A 7 23.68 -49.61 17.95
C ASN A 7 22.85 -48.32 18.09
N ILE A 8 23.48 -47.18 17.96
CA ILE A 8 22.78 -45.90 17.84
C ILE A 8 22.32 -45.79 16.38
N LYS A 9 21.03 -46.06 16.13
CA LYS A 9 20.41 -45.71 14.85
C LYS A 9 20.30 -44.21 14.78
N THR A 10 20.90 -43.59 13.77
CA THR A 10 20.70 -42.17 13.45
C THR A 10 19.23 -41.95 13.10
N ALA A 11 18.53 -41.14 13.91
CA ALA A 11 17.14 -40.79 13.67
C ALA A 11 17.05 -40.00 12.35
N THR A 12 16.14 -40.41 11.49
CA THR A 12 15.87 -39.70 10.23
C THR A 12 14.91 -38.52 10.49
N ASN A 13 14.88 -37.55 9.56
CA ASN A 13 13.93 -36.43 9.64
C ASN A 13 12.48 -36.92 9.75
N LEU A 14 12.17 -38.09 9.22
CA LEU A 14 10.84 -38.72 9.32
C LEU A 14 10.50 -39.14 10.74
N ASP A 15 11.50 -39.57 11.51
CA ASP A 15 11.33 -40.01 12.91
C ASP A 15 11.14 -38.78 13.83
N ALA A 16 11.79 -37.66 13.52
CA ALA A 16 11.59 -36.39 14.21
C ALA A 16 10.16 -35.82 13.96
N ILE A 17 9.65 -35.91 12.74
CA ILE A 17 8.27 -35.50 12.40
C ILE A 17 7.23 -36.39 13.08
N LYS A 18 7.50 -37.72 13.17
CA LYS A 18 6.62 -38.64 13.90
C LYS A 18 6.61 -38.40 15.41
N ALA A 19 7.76 -38.05 15.99
CA ALA A 19 7.87 -37.69 17.40
C ALA A 19 7.13 -36.38 17.72
N MET A 20 7.27 -35.33 16.86
CA MET A 20 6.51 -34.10 16.97
C MET A 20 4.99 -34.30 16.89
N ARG A 21 4.53 -35.14 15.94
CA ARG A 21 3.09 -35.47 15.81
C ARG A 21 2.54 -36.24 16.99
N ARG A 22 3.38 -37.07 17.66
CA ARG A 22 3.01 -37.78 18.88
C ARG A 22 2.89 -36.83 20.07
N GLY A 23 3.87 -35.93 20.26
CA GLY A 23 3.84 -34.95 21.34
C GLY A 23 2.67 -33.97 21.21
N ASN A 24 2.32 -33.55 19.99
CA ASN A 24 1.14 -32.70 19.77
C ASN A 24 -0.18 -33.42 20.10
N ARG A 25 -0.28 -34.75 19.82
CA ARG A 25 -1.46 -35.54 20.19
C ARG A 25 -1.60 -35.71 21.69
N GLU A 26 -0.50 -35.95 22.38
CA GLU A 26 -0.49 -36.07 23.84
C GLU A 26 -0.86 -34.76 24.52
N ALA A 27 -0.36 -33.62 24.01
CA ALA A 27 -0.73 -32.28 24.48
C ALA A 27 -2.20 -31.93 24.19
N GLU A 28 -2.74 -32.32 23.04
CA GLU A 28 -4.17 -32.16 22.72
C GLU A 28 -5.07 -33.01 23.63
N GLN A 29 -4.67 -34.23 23.95
CA GLN A 29 -5.42 -35.09 24.86
C GLN A 29 -5.39 -34.59 26.33
N GLU A 30 -4.29 -33.97 26.74
CA GLU A 30 -4.15 -33.38 28.07
C GLU A 30 -4.99 -32.08 28.21
N LEU A 31 -5.13 -31.30 27.14
CA LEU A 31 -5.90 -30.04 27.09
C LEU A 31 -7.43 -30.25 26.94
N LEU A 32 -7.85 -31.29 26.21
CA LEU A 32 -9.26 -31.49 25.82
C LEU A 32 -9.96 -32.61 26.60
N GLY A 33 -9.23 -33.35 27.43
CA GLY A 33 -9.74 -34.47 28.23
C GLY A 33 -10.07 -35.72 27.39
N PRO A 34 -10.27 -36.89 28.03
CA PRO A 34 -10.51 -38.16 27.34
C PRO A 34 -11.96 -38.24 26.88
N GLY A 35 -12.28 -37.73 25.71
CA GLY A 35 -13.65 -37.81 25.20
C GLY A 35 -13.90 -37.24 23.81
N PHE A 36 -12.99 -36.46 23.23
CA PHE A 36 -13.17 -35.92 21.89
C PHE A 36 -12.50 -36.80 20.83
N HIS A 37 -13.19 -37.87 20.40
CA HIS A 37 -12.82 -38.64 19.24
C HIS A 37 -13.73 -38.25 18.07
N ALA A 38 -13.22 -37.48 17.10
CA ALA A 38 -13.85 -37.33 15.81
C ALA A 38 -13.76 -38.66 15.06
N HIS A 39 -14.71 -39.55 15.29
CA HIS A 39 -14.84 -40.79 14.52
C HIS A 39 -15.61 -40.45 13.21
N ASN A 40 -14.85 -40.32 12.13
CA ASN A 40 -15.42 -40.43 10.81
C ASN A 40 -15.81 -41.89 10.55
N TRP A 41 -17.03 -42.26 10.87
CA TRP A 41 -17.62 -43.52 10.47
C TRP A 41 -18.00 -43.47 9.01
N ILE A 42 -17.16 -43.96 8.12
CA ILE A 42 -17.52 -44.23 6.73
C ILE A 42 -18.26 -45.57 6.74
N GLN A 43 -19.59 -45.55 6.88
CA GLN A 43 -20.41 -46.70 6.62
C GLN A 43 -20.49 -46.96 5.12
N LYS A 44 -19.80 -48.00 4.65
CA LYS A 44 -20.00 -48.53 3.28
C LYS A 44 -21.36 -49.23 3.24
N SER A 45 -22.38 -48.51 2.81
CA SER A 45 -23.71 -49.10 2.53
C SER A 45 -23.60 -49.91 1.25
N LYS A 46 -23.76 -51.26 1.37
CA LYS A 46 -24.00 -52.17 0.25
C LYS A 46 -25.44 -52.16 -0.13
N LYS A 47 -25.96 -51.09 -0.68
CA LYS A 47 -27.25 -51.10 -1.40
C LYS A 47 -27.12 -50.23 -2.66
N THR A 48 -26.90 -50.88 -3.77
CA THR A 48 -27.04 -50.30 -5.11
C THR A 48 -28.52 -49.95 -5.31
N TYR A 49 -28.86 -48.67 -5.19
CA TYR A 49 -30.20 -48.18 -5.42
C TYR A 49 -30.31 -47.68 -6.87
N THR A 50 -30.84 -48.51 -7.76
CA THR A 50 -31.17 -48.11 -9.12
C THR A 50 -32.51 -47.36 -9.13
N ARG A 51 -32.48 -46.06 -9.06
CA ARG A 51 -33.65 -45.20 -9.26
C ARG A 51 -33.79 -44.83 -10.74
N LYS A 52 -34.93 -45.15 -11.35
CA LYS A 52 -35.27 -44.89 -12.74
C LYS A 52 -35.14 -43.39 -13.10
N MET A 53 -34.72 -43.12 -14.34
CA MET A 53 -34.32 -41.83 -14.91
C MET A 53 -35.28 -40.62 -14.80
N LYS A 54 -36.49 -40.77 -14.31
CA LYS A 54 -37.48 -39.66 -14.21
C LYS A 54 -37.12 -38.57 -13.20
N HIS A 55 -36.24 -38.84 -12.21
CA HIS A 55 -35.83 -37.85 -11.22
C HIS A 55 -34.58 -37.08 -11.57
N LYS A 56 -33.80 -37.52 -12.60
CA LYS A 56 -32.55 -36.82 -12.99
C LYS A 56 -32.81 -35.45 -13.62
N ILE A 57 -33.90 -35.33 -14.38
CA ILE A 57 -34.28 -34.06 -15.02
C ILE A 57 -34.78 -33.06 -13.97
N PHE A 58 -35.57 -33.53 -13.00
CA PHE A 58 -36.10 -32.70 -11.91
C PHE A 58 -34.97 -32.25 -10.98
N PHE A 59 -33.97 -33.10 -10.70
CA PHE A 59 -32.82 -32.79 -9.88
C PHE A 59 -31.85 -31.83 -10.60
N ALA A 60 -31.63 -32.00 -11.89
CA ALA A 60 -30.85 -31.09 -12.72
C ALA A 60 -31.51 -29.71 -12.85
N LEU A 61 -32.87 -29.69 -13.03
CA LEU A 61 -33.64 -28.45 -13.10
C LEU A 61 -33.67 -27.74 -11.72
N TRP A 62 -33.77 -28.50 -10.64
CA TRP A 62 -33.71 -27.97 -9.27
C TRP A 62 -32.32 -27.49 -8.91
N MET A 63 -31.24 -28.19 -9.34
CA MET A 63 -29.85 -27.76 -9.18
C MET A 63 -29.56 -26.49 -9.97
N VAL A 64 -30.06 -26.35 -11.21
CA VAL A 64 -29.91 -25.12 -12.01
C VAL A 64 -30.71 -23.97 -11.39
N LEU A 65 -31.94 -24.22 -10.86
CA LEU A 65 -32.74 -23.22 -10.17
C LEU A 65 -32.13 -22.80 -8.81
N THR A 66 -31.56 -23.76 -8.06
CA THR A 66 -30.91 -23.45 -6.78
C THR A 66 -29.52 -22.78 -6.98
N LEU A 67 -28.76 -23.17 -8.00
CA LEU A 67 -27.51 -22.47 -8.38
C LEU A 67 -27.80 -21.04 -8.87
N GLY A 68 -28.91 -20.85 -9.63
CA GLY A 68 -29.35 -19.51 -10.03
C GLY A 68 -29.84 -18.62 -8.88
N ALA A 69 -30.41 -19.20 -7.83
CA ALA A 69 -30.86 -18.45 -6.67
C ALA A 69 -29.74 -18.05 -5.69
N HIS A 70 -28.63 -18.79 -5.67
CA HIS A 70 -27.50 -18.48 -4.81
C HIS A 70 -26.46 -17.56 -5.45
N ALA A 71 -26.58 -17.26 -6.76
CA ALA A 71 -25.64 -16.40 -7.50
C ALA A 71 -25.99 -14.90 -7.45
N GLN A 72 -27.02 -14.49 -6.70
CA GLN A 72 -27.45 -13.08 -6.69
C GLN A 72 -26.44 -12.13 -6.04
N GLY A 73 -25.53 -12.63 -5.22
CA GLY A 73 -24.51 -11.82 -4.53
C GLY A 73 -23.16 -11.71 -5.24
N PHE A 74 -22.96 -12.40 -6.37
CA PHE A 74 -21.71 -12.35 -7.16
C PHE A 74 -22.03 -12.30 -8.64
N LEU A 75 -21.71 -11.18 -9.30
CA LEU A 75 -21.97 -10.96 -10.71
C LEU A 75 -20.70 -10.54 -11.45
N SER A 76 -20.51 -11.11 -12.64
CA SER A 76 -19.52 -10.61 -13.59
C SER A 76 -19.99 -9.27 -14.18
N VAL A 77 -19.06 -8.32 -14.33
CA VAL A 77 -19.40 -7.02 -14.95
C VAL A 77 -19.81 -7.19 -16.41
N GLN A 78 -19.28 -8.21 -17.10
CA GLN A 78 -19.67 -8.49 -18.49
C GLN A 78 -21.14 -8.94 -18.57
N THR A 79 -21.64 -9.68 -17.59
CA THR A 79 -23.05 -10.09 -17.57
C THR A 79 -24.02 -8.95 -17.33
N VAL A 80 -23.55 -7.83 -16.81
CA VAL A 80 -24.32 -6.59 -16.64
C VAL A 80 -24.03 -5.55 -17.72
N GLY A 81 -23.34 -5.96 -18.80
CA GLY A 81 -23.12 -5.15 -19.99
C GLY A 81 -21.94 -4.19 -19.93
N VAL A 82 -20.98 -4.40 -19.02
CA VAL A 82 -19.69 -3.68 -19.05
C VAL A 82 -18.74 -4.50 -19.92
N LEU A 83 -18.45 -4.02 -21.14
CA LEU A 83 -17.73 -4.78 -22.15
C LEU A 83 -16.51 -3.99 -22.66
N PRO A 84 -15.38 -4.65 -23.02
CA PRO A 84 -14.22 -3.97 -23.59
C PRO A 84 -14.52 -3.22 -24.90
N THR A 85 -15.58 -3.63 -25.61
CA THR A 85 -16.00 -3.06 -26.92
C THR A 85 -16.96 -1.89 -26.80
N ASN A 86 -17.47 -1.61 -25.61
CA ASN A 86 -18.40 -0.52 -25.38
C ASN A 86 -17.68 0.84 -25.32
N THR A 87 -18.45 1.90 -25.44
CA THR A 87 -17.96 3.25 -25.11
C THR A 87 -17.75 3.41 -23.60
N ALA A 88 -16.90 4.32 -23.21
CA ALA A 88 -16.65 4.63 -21.80
C ALA A 88 -17.92 5.04 -21.04
N GLU A 89 -18.76 5.84 -21.68
CA GLU A 89 -20.06 6.27 -21.14
C GLU A 89 -21.01 5.09 -20.89
N GLU A 90 -21.12 4.19 -21.87
CA GLU A 90 -21.98 3.01 -21.76
C GLU A 90 -21.52 2.09 -20.63
N ASN A 91 -20.23 1.82 -20.55
CA ASN A 91 -19.66 1.01 -19.47
C ASN A 91 -19.91 1.62 -18.09
N SER A 92 -19.67 2.92 -17.93
CA SER A 92 -19.86 3.60 -16.65
C SER A 92 -21.32 3.61 -16.22
N ARG A 93 -22.25 3.83 -17.17
CA ARG A 93 -23.69 3.75 -16.91
C ARG A 93 -24.10 2.33 -16.49
N ASN A 94 -23.61 1.32 -17.19
CA ASN A 94 -23.96 -0.09 -16.91
C ASN A 94 -23.37 -0.54 -15.56
N LEU A 95 -22.14 -0.13 -15.25
CA LEU A 95 -21.53 -0.42 -13.96
C LEU A 95 -22.29 0.26 -12.82
N GLN A 96 -22.68 1.54 -12.98
CA GLN A 96 -23.47 2.25 -11.96
C GLN A 96 -24.83 1.59 -11.73
N ALA A 97 -25.52 1.19 -12.79
CA ALA A 97 -26.81 0.50 -12.66
C ALA A 97 -26.68 -0.84 -11.92
N ALA A 98 -25.59 -1.58 -12.14
CA ALA A 98 -25.31 -2.81 -11.42
C ALA A 98 -25.00 -2.54 -9.93
N ILE A 99 -24.20 -1.53 -9.62
CA ILE A 99 -23.92 -1.10 -8.25
C ILE A 99 -25.22 -0.71 -7.53
N ASP A 100 -26.07 0.10 -8.17
CA ASP A 100 -27.34 0.57 -7.62
C ASP A 100 -28.26 -0.59 -7.25
N LYS A 101 -28.39 -1.56 -8.14
CA LYS A 101 -29.18 -2.76 -7.90
C LYS A 101 -28.60 -3.63 -6.77
N MET A 102 -27.27 -3.77 -6.73
CA MET A 102 -26.61 -4.66 -5.78
C MET A 102 -26.55 -4.08 -4.37
N SER A 103 -26.51 -2.77 -4.22
CA SER A 103 -26.35 -2.09 -2.92
C SER A 103 -27.48 -2.38 -1.92
N ALA A 104 -28.66 -2.77 -2.39
CA ALA A 104 -29.83 -3.06 -1.54
C ALA A 104 -29.60 -4.26 -0.59
N LEU A 105 -28.95 -5.32 -1.10
CA LEU A 105 -28.65 -6.54 -0.34
C LEU A 105 -27.15 -6.76 -0.09
N GLY A 106 -26.32 -6.05 -0.82
CA GLY A 106 -24.87 -6.25 -0.86
C GLY A 106 -24.44 -7.31 -1.89
N GLY A 107 -23.18 -7.25 -2.31
CA GLY A 107 -22.61 -8.24 -3.20
C GLY A 107 -21.29 -7.84 -3.85
N VAL A 108 -20.84 -8.69 -4.75
CA VAL A 108 -19.56 -8.58 -5.45
C VAL A 108 -19.79 -8.41 -6.96
N LEU A 109 -19.23 -7.36 -7.53
CA LEU A 109 -19.09 -7.18 -8.97
C LEU A 109 -17.66 -7.59 -9.37
N TYR A 110 -17.55 -8.66 -10.10
CA TYR A 110 -16.28 -9.18 -10.58
C TYR A 110 -15.92 -8.56 -11.93
N VAL A 111 -14.79 -7.86 -11.97
CA VAL A 111 -14.21 -7.29 -13.19
C VAL A 111 -13.29 -8.33 -13.79
N GLU A 112 -13.70 -9.00 -14.85
CA GLU A 112 -12.89 -10.01 -15.51
C GLU A 112 -11.67 -9.37 -16.17
N PRO A 113 -10.55 -10.13 -16.28
CA PRO A 113 -9.47 -9.75 -17.18
C PRO A 113 -9.98 -9.64 -18.61
N ALA A 114 -9.61 -8.57 -19.31
CA ALA A 114 -9.95 -8.36 -20.69
C ALA A 114 -8.79 -7.70 -21.44
N GLU A 115 -8.57 -8.11 -22.68
CA GLU A 115 -7.58 -7.49 -23.55
C GLU A 115 -7.91 -6.00 -23.76
N GLY A 116 -6.94 -5.12 -23.54
CA GLY A 116 -7.12 -3.67 -23.62
C GLY A 116 -7.88 -3.04 -22.45
N GLY A 117 -8.50 -3.83 -21.57
CA GLY A 117 -9.29 -3.36 -20.45
C GLY A 117 -10.66 -2.80 -20.84
N TYR A 118 -11.31 -2.14 -19.90
CA TYR A 118 -12.65 -1.56 -20.08
C TYR A 118 -12.56 -0.03 -20.16
N PRO A 119 -12.94 0.59 -21.28
CA PRO A 119 -13.05 2.05 -21.36
C PRO A 119 -14.08 2.56 -20.34
N MET A 120 -13.73 3.60 -19.56
CA MET A 120 -14.57 4.12 -18.46
C MET A 120 -14.56 5.65 -18.43
N GLN A 121 -15.70 6.23 -18.09
CA GLN A 121 -15.82 7.61 -17.62
C GLN A 121 -15.83 7.66 -16.09
N GLY A 122 -15.62 8.84 -15.53
CA GLY A 122 -15.74 9.11 -14.11
C GLY A 122 -17.20 9.21 -13.62
N GLY A 123 -17.34 9.62 -12.35
CA GLY A 123 -18.64 9.85 -11.73
C GLY A 123 -19.33 8.61 -11.17
N ILE A 124 -18.64 7.48 -11.10
CA ILE A 124 -19.18 6.25 -10.53
C ILE A 124 -19.20 6.36 -9.00
N VAL A 125 -20.33 6.00 -8.38
CA VAL A 125 -20.51 5.94 -6.95
C VAL A 125 -20.60 4.47 -6.51
N LEU A 126 -19.56 3.98 -5.84
CA LEU A 126 -19.59 2.65 -5.22
C LEU A 126 -20.38 2.74 -3.91
N LYS A 127 -21.61 2.28 -3.97
CA LYS A 127 -22.56 2.35 -2.87
C LYS A 127 -22.25 1.31 -1.81
N ARG A 128 -22.70 1.59 -0.60
CA ARG A 128 -22.52 0.70 0.56
C ARG A 128 -22.83 -0.78 0.25
N ASN A 129 -22.10 -1.66 0.89
CA ASN A 129 -22.22 -3.11 0.79
C ASN A 129 -21.82 -3.71 -0.58
N VAL A 130 -21.26 -2.93 -1.49
CA VAL A 130 -20.79 -3.44 -2.79
C VAL A 130 -19.29 -3.54 -2.80
N THR A 131 -18.79 -4.66 -3.30
CA THR A 131 -17.38 -4.93 -3.57
C THR A 131 -17.12 -4.94 -5.07
N LEU A 132 -16.14 -4.18 -5.54
CA LEU A 132 -15.52 -4.35 -6.85
C LEU A 132 -14.31 -5.26 -6.71
N LEU A 133 -14.34 -6.43 -7.33
CA LEU A 133 -13.28 -7.43 -7.27
C LEU A 133 -12.67 -7.66 -8.66
N GLY A 134 -11.37 -7.58 -8.75
CA GLY A 134 -10.62 -7.88 -9.98
C GLY A 134 -9.65 -9.04 -9.81
N ALA A 135 -9.06 -9.47 -10.91
CA ALA A 135 -8.03 -10.50 -10.99
C ALA A 135 -6.65 -9.84 -11.22
N HIS A 136 -6.17 -9.12 -10.23
CA HIS A 136 -4.85 -8.50 -10.23
C HIS A 136 -4.25 -8.61 -8.82
N GLY A 137 -3.01 -9.02 -8.74
CA GLY A 137 -2.25 -9.07 -7.49
C GLY A 137 -1.41 -7.82 -7.30
N PRO A 138 -0.62 -7.78 -6.21
CA PRO A 138 0.38 -6.73 -6.03
C PRO A 138 1.33 -6.70 -7.22
N THR A 139 1.47 -5.54 -7.85
CA THR A 139 2.45 -5.32 -8.91
C THR A 139 3.69 -4.74 -8.28
N GLY A 140 4.81 -5.31 -8.61
CA GLY A 140 6.07 -4.79 -8.16
C GLY A 140 6.46 -3.47 -8.86
N ARG A 141 7.73 -3.22 -8.95
CA ARG A 141 8.38 -2.01 -9.43
C ARG A 141 8.08 -1.61 -10.90
N GLY A 142 7.23 -2.34 -11.62
CA GLY A 142 7.01 -2.09 -13.05
C GLY A 142 8.24 -2.44 -13.88
N THR A 143 8.89 -3.56 -13.58
CA THR A 143 9.91 -4.14 -14.43
C THR A 143 9.19 -4.92 -15.52
N ALA A 144 9.24 -4.42 -16.74
CA ALA A 144 8.69 -5.14 -17.89
C ALA A 144 9.32 -6.53 -17.99
N LEU A 145 8.50 -7.55 -17.99
CA LEU A 145 8.96 -8.89 -18.35
C LEU A 145 9.14 -8.95 -19.88
N PRO A 146 10.19 -9.58 -20.39
CA PRO A 146 10.53 -9.55 -21.81
C PRO A 146 9.44 -10.03 -22.76
N ASP A 147 8.53 -10.83 -22.26
CA ASP A 147 7.44 -11.47 -23.00
C ASP A 147 6.06 -10.82 -22.80
N ARG A 148 5.98 -9.72 -22.03
CA ARG A 148 4.71 -9.03 -21.80
C ARG A 148 4.39 -8.02 -22.89
N SER A 149 3.19 -8.11 -23.43
CA SER A 149 2.61 -7.19 -24.40
C SER A 149 1.74 -6.08 -23.78
N GLY A 150 1.83 -5.88 -22.47
CA GLY A 150 1.05 -4.92 -21.68
C GLY A 150 0.52 -5.52 -20.38
N PRO A 151 -0.19 -4.74 -19.57
CA PRO A 151 -0.74 -5.22 -18.31
C PRO A 151 -1.79 -6.30 -18.57
N THR A 152 -1.78 -7.30 -17.69
CA THR A 152 -2.78 -8.36 -17.64
C THR A 152 -3.62 -8.21 -16.37
N GLY A 153 -4.81 -8.80 -16.36
CA GLY A 153 -5.73 -8.70 -15.21
C GLY A 153 -6.85 -7.70 -15.46
N SER A 154 -7.52 -7.32 -14.40
CA SER A 154 -8.69 -6.43 -14.44
C SER A 154 -8.24 -4.97 -14.57
N LEU A 155 -8.56 -4.33 -15.68
CA LEU A 155 -8.09 -2.99 -16.04
C LEU A 155 -9.23 -2.07 -16.43
N PHE A 156 -9.34 -0.92 -15.77
CA PHE A 156 -10.15 0.21 -16.22
C PHE A 156 -9.29 1.23 -16.94
N VAL A 157 -9.73 1.66 -18.13
CA VAL A 157 -9.06 2.66 -18.97
C VAL A 157 -9.85 3.96 -18.89
N ILE A 158 -9.26 4.98 -18.27
CA ILE A 158 -9.95 6.19 -17.86
C ILE A 158 -9.52 7.36 -18.75
N THR A 159 -10.47 8.03 -19.39
CA THR A 159 -10.23 9.21 -20.23
C THR A 159 -10.95 10.46 -19.73
N ASP A 160 -11.84 10.33 -18.77
CA ASP A 160 -12.59 11.46 -18.21
C ASP A 160 -11.65 12.41 -17.45
N ARG A 161 -11.75 13.69 -17.77
CA ARG A 161 -10.97 14.79 -17.17
C ARG A 161 -11.80 15.68 -16.25
N GLN A 162 -13.09 15.35 -16.04
CA GLN A 162 -14.04 16.24 -15.34
C GLN A 162 -14.40 15.73 -13.95
N GLN A 163 -14.51 14.41 -13.78
CA GLN A 163 -15.00 13.81 -12.55
C GLN A 163 -14.03 12.76 -12.00
N PRO A 164 -13.93 12.63 -10.67
CA PRO A 164 -13.27 11.48 -10.06
C PRO A 164 -13.83 10.17 -10.64
N PHE A 165 -12.95 9.21 -10.89
CA PHE A 165 -13.40 7.95 -11.46
C PHE A 165 -14.38 7.25 -10.53
N LEU A 166 -14.00 7.07 -9.25
CA LEU A 166 -14.79 6.33 -8.28
C LEU A 166 -14.97 7.12 -6.98
N THR A 167 -16.21 7.30 -6.55
CA THR A 167 -16.56 7.80 -5.22
C THR A 167 -17.03 6.63 -4.37
N VAL A 168 -16.46 6.42 -3.17
CA VAL A 168 -16.78 5.28 -2.31
C VAL A 168 -17.58 5.69 -1.09
N GLU A 169 -18.65 4.95 -0.80
CA GLU A 169 -19.45 5.06 0.41
C GLU A 169 -18.98 4.07 1.50
N SER A 170 -19.61 4.09 2.67
CA SER A 170 -19.32 3.17 3.78
C SER A 170 -19.49 1.69 3.41
N ALA A 171 -18.73 0.81 4.06
CA ALA A 171 -18.80 -0.63 3.91
C ALA A 171 -18.59 -1.09 2.44
N THR A 172 -17.58 -0.51 1.78
CA THR A 172 -17.22 -0.84 0.40
C THR A 172 -15.81 -1.41 0.30
N GLN A 173 -15.57 -2.18 -0.75
CA GLN A 173 -14.24 -2.70 -1.05
C GLN A 173 -13.94 -2.56 -2.54
N VAL A 174 -12.68 -2.20 -2.86
CA VAL A 174 -12.14 -2.28 -4.21
C VAL A 174 -10.84 -3.09 -4.13
N ARG A 175 -10.79 -4.20 -4.84
CA ARG A 175 -9.67 -5.12 -4.74
C ARG A 175 -9.26 -5.67 -6.11
N GLY A 176 -7.94 -5.74 -6.35
CA GLY A 176 -7.38 -6.43 -7.51
C GLY A 176 -7.67 -5.76 -8.85
N ILE A 177 -7.73 -4.43 -8.89
CA ILE A 177 -8.06 -3.65 -10.09
C ILE A 177 -6.92 -2.71 -10.43
N GLN A 178 -6.71 -2.52 -11.72
CA GLN A 178 -5.78 -1.56 -12.28
C GLN A 178 -6.53 -0.37 -12.90
N PHE A 179 -5.95 0.82 -12.81
CA PHE A 179 -6.48 2.08 -13.36
C PHE A 179 -5.44 2.69 -14.29
N TYR A 180 -5.79 2.92 -15.55
CA TYR A 180 -4.89 3.43 -16.56
C TYR A 180 -5.42 4.68 -17.23
N TYR A 181 -4.56 5.70 -17.33
CA TYR A 181 -4.80 6.97 -17.97
C TYR A 181 -3.97 7.07 -19.26
N PRO A 182 -4.49 6.60 -20.42
CA PRO A 182 -3.71 6.45 -21.64
C PRO A 182 -3.22 7.76 -22.23
N GLU A 183 -3.93 8.86 -21.98
CA GLU A 183 -3.62 10.19 -22.52
C GLU A 183 -2.70 11.01 -21.61
N GLN A 184 -2.31 10.48 -20.45
CA GLN A 184 -1.42 11.19 -19.54
C GLN A 184 -0.06 11.44 -20.18
N ALA A 185 0.45 12.66 -20.00
CA ALA A 185 1.79 13.00 -20.44
C ALA A 185 2.85 12.33 -19.56
N TRP A 186 3.74 11.59 -20.18
CA TRP A 186 4.85 10.92 -19.52
C TRP A 186 6.23 11.38 -20.03
N GLN A 187 6.23 12.26 -21.06
CA GLN A 187 7.45 12.79 -21.68
C GLN A 187 7.64 14.29 -21.52
N ASP A 188 6.55 15.05 -21.35
CA ASP A 188 6.55 16.50 -21.26
C ASP A 188 5.85 16.97 -19.99
N PRO A 189 6.56 17.64 -19.07
CA PRO A 189 5.97 18.15 -17.84
C PRO A 189 4.87 19.20 -18.07
N ASN A 190 4.92 19.94 -19.18
CA ASN A 190 3.90 20.94 -19.51
C ASN A 190 2.61 20.31 -20.05
N GLY A 191 2.68 19.06 -20.49
CA GLY A 191 1.53 18.32 -20.98
C GLY A 191 0.83 17.49 -19.89
N ILE A 192 1.27 17.55 -18.64
CA ILE A 192 0.65 16.79 -17.54
C ILE A 192 -0.81 17.19 -17.41
N ILE A 193 -1.70 16.20 -17.52
CA ILE A 193 -3.14 16.38 -17.38
C ILE A 193 -3.48 16.23 -15.90
N ALA A 194 -4.07 17.30 -15.34
CA ALA A 194 -4.57 17.32 -13.96
C ALA A 194 -5.89 16.53 -13.86
N TYR A 195 -5.81 15.22 -14.06
CA TYR A 195 -6.98 14.37 -13.87
C TYR A 195 -7.54 14.52 -12.45
N PRO A 196 -8.88 14.47 -12.28
CA PRO A 196 -9.47 14.31 -10.95
C PRO A 196 -8.93 13.04 -10.27
N THR A 197 -9.00 13.02 -8.94
CA THR A 197 -8.53 11.84 -8.19
C THR A 197 -9.22 10.55 -8.66
N THR A 198 -8.47 9.45 -8.68
CA THR A 198 -9.02 8.18 -9.16
C THR A 198 -10.09 7.65 -8.22
N ILE A 199 -9.81 7.57 -6.91
CA ILE A 199 -10.76 7.11 -5.90
C ILE A 199 -10.86 8.16 -4.80
N ARG A 200 -12.08 8.55 -4.46
CA ARG A 200 -12.31 9.44 -3.31
C ARG A 200 -13.40 8.92 -2.39
N MET A 201 -13.38 9.35 -1.15
CA MET A 201 -14.53 9.17 -0.27
C MET A 201 -15.73 10.00 -0.72
N ALA A 202 -16.94 9.56 -0.38
CA ALA A 202 -18.16 10.30 -0.67
C ALA A 202 -18.17 11.66 0.07
N PRO A 203 -18.25 12.79 -0.67
CA PRO A 203 -18.25 14.10 -0.05
C PRO A 203 -19.53 14.35 0.75
N GLY A 204 -19.41 15.11 1.85
CA GLY A 204 -20.57 15.48 2.66
C GLY A 204 -21.19 14.32 3.44
N GLN A 205 -20.51 13.19 3.55
CA GLN A 205 -20.97 12.01 4.25
C GLN A 205 -19.95 11.55 5.30
N TYR A 206 -20.45 10.85 6.31
CA TYR A 206 -19.64 10.00 7.17
C TYR A 206 -19.34 8.69 6.45
N VAL A 207 -18.05 8.35 6.30
CA VAL A 207 -17.63 7.13 5.56
C VAL A 207 -16.84 6.22 6.50
N GLN A 208 -17.28 4.97 6.59
CA GLN A 208 -16.70 3.98 7.50
C GLN A 208 -16.48 2.63 6.82
N GLY A 209 -15.37 1.96 7.17
CA GLY A 209 -15.15 0.57 6.77
C GLY A 209 -14.90 0.41 5.28
N VAL A 210 -13.96 1.18 4.71
CA VAL A 210 -13.55 1.06 3.32
C VAL A 210 -12.23 0.31 3.22
N THR A 211 -12.16 -0.66 2.31
CA THR A 211 -10.92 -1.38 1.99
C THR A 211 -10.55 -1.18 0.52
N LEU A 212 -9.35 -0.65 0.30
CA LEU A 212 -8.73 -0.49 -1.01
C LEU A 212 -7.46 -1.34 -1.04
N SER A 213 -7.46 -2.45 -1.80
CA SER A 213 -6.34 -3.40 -1.76
C SER A 213 -5.96 -3.95 -3.12
N CYS A 214 -4.66 -4.22 -3.30
CA CYS A 214 -4.10 -4.75 -4.55
C CYS A 214 -4.47 -3.89 -5.77
N LEU A 215 -4.33 -2.57 -5.64
CA LEU A 215 -4.64 -1.62 -6.69
C LEU A 215 -3.37 -1.11 -7.35
N THR A 216 -3.41 -0.92 -8.67
CA THR A 216 -2.30 -0.31 -9.41
C THR A 216 -2.82 0.84 -10.26
N PHE A 217 -2.10 1.96 -10.19
CA PHE A 217 -2.44 3.19 -10.89
C PHE A 217 -1.34 3.49 -11.91
N TYR A 218 -1.73 3.82 -13.13
CA TYR A 218 -0.82 4.10 -14.23
C TYR A 218 -1.15 5.46 -14.84
N GLY A 219 -0.32 6.45 -14.56
CA GLY A 219 -0.48 7.82 -15.09
C GLY A 219 -1.51 8.66 -14.34
N GLU A 220 -1.85 8.30 -13.14
CA GLU A 220 -2.72 9.07 -12.26
C GLU A 220 -2.10 10.43 -11.88
N TYR A 221 -2.94 11.44 -11.71
CA TYR A 221 -2.54 12.71 -11.14
C TYR A 221 -2.53 12.64 -9.62
N MET A 222 -3.61 12.11 -9.03
CA MET A 222 -3.77 11.73 -7.64
C MET A 222 -4.54 10.42 -7.55
N ALA A 223 -4.06 9.47 -6.76
CA ALA A 223 -4.70 8.15 -6.69
C ALA A 223 -5.91 8.11 -5.75
N MET A 224 -5.72 8.44 -4.46
CA MET A 224 -6.76 8.24 -3.45
C MET A 224 -6.89 9.45 -2.52
N ASP A 225 -8.10 10.02 -2.43
CA ASP A 225 -8.42 11.19 -1.62
C ASP A 225 -9.50 10.89 -0.58
N PHE A 226 -9.08 10.79 0.68
CA PHE A 226 -9.92 10.54 1.84
C PHE A 226 -9.87 11.71 2.83
N ARG A 227 -9.84 12.94 2.29
CA ARG A 227 -9.92 14.16 3.09
C ARG A 227 -11.38 14.52 3.32
N ALA A 228 -11.88 14.18 4.50
CA ALA A 228 -13.22 14.55 4.92
C ALA A 228 -13.30 16.04 5.23
N GLN A 229 -14.43 16.65 4.89
CA GLN A 229 -14.72 18.05 5.23
C GLN A 229 -15.58 18.10 6.49
N ALA A 230 -15.22 18.98 7.44
CA ALA A 230 -15.99 19.17 8.67
C ALA A 230 -17.47 19.51 8.35
N PRO A 231 -18.45 19.00 9.10
CA PRO A 231 -18.31 18.15 10.31
C PRO A 231 -18.12 16.66 10.03
N ASN A 232 -18.05 16.24 8.76
CA ASN A 232 -17.92 14.83 8.40
C ASN A 232 -16.53 14.29 8.73
N ILE A 233 -16.48 12.98 8.93
CA ILE A 233 -15.26 12.22 9.22
C ILE A 233 -15.26 10.92 8.40
N CYS A 234 -14.11 10.27 8.35
CA CYS A 234 -14.02 8.87 7.93
C CYS A 234 -13.42 8.01 9.03
N GLU A 235 -13.72 6.72 9.04
CA GLU A 235 -13.23 5.76 10.03
C GLU A 235 -12.92 4.40 9.42
N GLN A 236 -11.98 3.69 10.04
CA GLN A 236 -11.65 2.30 9.68
C GLN A 236 -11.33 2.14 8.19
N ILE A 237 -10.48 3.01 7.66
CA ILE A 237 -10.06 2.95 6.25
C ILE A 237 -8.78 2.14 6.14
N LEU A 238 -8.74 1.20 5.20
CA LEU A 238 -7.57 0.39 4.90
C LEU A 238 -7.12 0.61 3.45
N PHE A 239 -5.86 1.02 3.29
CA PHE A 239 -5.12 1.00 2.02
C PHE A 239 -4.04 -0.07 2.13
N GLU A 240 -4.06 -1.05 1.24
CA GLU A 240 -3.15 -2.18 1.31
C GLU A 240 -2.68 -2.61 -0.08
N HIS A 241 -1.36 -2.81 -0.26
CA HIS A 241 -0.78 -3.23 -1.53
C HIS A 241 -1.20 -2.34 -2.71
N CYS A 242 -1.11 -1.02 -2.55
CA CYS A 242 -1.42 -0.05 -3.60
C CYS A 242 -0.14 0.48 -4.24
N TYR A 243 -0.11 0.53 -5.57
CA TYR A 243 1.06 0.88 -6.37
C TYR A 243 0.75 1.97 -7.38
N GLY A 244 1.64 2.95 -7.54
CA GLY A 244 1.46 4.02 -8.50
C GLY A 244 2.61 5.02 -8.49
N TYR A 245 2.40 6.16 -9.16
CA TYR A 245 3.29 7.30 -9.13
C TYR A 245 2.50 8.58 -9.37
N PRO A 246 2.16 9.37 -8.33
CA PRO A 246 1.34 10.56 -8.48
C PRO A 246 2.13 11.63 -9.24
N LEU A 247 1.51 12.22 -10.27
CA LEU A 247 2.15 13.27 -11.06
C LEU A 247 2.05 14.63 -10.41
N SER A 248 1.06 14.83 -9.56
CA SER A 248 0.93 16.00 -8.70
C SER A 248 0.00 15.68 -7.53
N GLY A 249 0.04 16.52 -6.48
CA GLY A 249 -0.73 16.28 -5.27
C GLY A 249 -0.14 15.16 -4.43
N GLN A 250 -0.96 14.18 -4.09
CA GLN A 250 -0.58 13.07 -3.23
C GLN A 250 -0.98 11.74 -3.86
N PHE A 251 -0.32 10.65 -3.48
CA PHE A 251 -0.81 9.32 -3.82
C PHE A 251 -1.97 8.90 -2.92
N ILE A 252 -1.79 8.99 -1.60
CA ILE A 252 -2.85 8.81 -0.60
C ILE A 252 -2.92 10.07 0.26
N ALA A 253 -4.09 10.69 0.32
CA ALA A 253 -4.37 11.79 1.23
C ALA A 253 -5.49 11.43 2.19
N ILE A 254 -5.26 11.65 3.48
CA ILE A 254 -6.21 11.37 4.56
C ILE A 254 -6.33 12.62 5.44
N ASP A 255 -7.55 13.02 5.74
CA ASP A 255 -7.86 14.06 6.70
C ASP A 255 -9.14 13.70 7.44
N ARG A 256 -9.19 13.95 8.75
CA ARG A 256 -10.31 13.62 9.64
C ARG A 256 -10.71 12.15 9.58
N CYS A 257 -9.71 11.28 9.64
CA CYS A 257 -9.90 9.83 9.70
C CYS A 257 -9.56 9.29 11.08
N TYR A 258 -10.51 8.64 11.70
CA TYR A 258 -10.43 8.15 13.06
C TYR A 258 -10.63 6.63 13.13
N ASP A 259 -10.53 6.05 14.30
CA ASP A 259 -10.73 4.63 14.67
C ASP A 259 -10.09 3.61 13.69
N VAL A 260 -9.10 3.74 13.33
CA VAL A 260 -7.76 4.12 12.96
C VAL A 260 -7.52 3.90 11.45
N PRO A 261 -6.99 4.85 10.72
CA PRO A 261 -6.59 4.62 9.32
C PRO A 261 -5.35 3.72 9.26
N ARG A 262 -5.31 2.86 8.22
CA ARG A 262 -4.19 1.96 7.97
C ARG A 262 -3.68 2.10 6.55
N ILE A 263 -2.36 2.25 6.39
CA ILE A 263 -1.68 2.21 5.10
C ILE A 263 -0.57 1.16 5.19
N LEU A 264 -0.73 0.08 4.43
CA LEU A 264 0.11 -1.11 4.54
C LEU A 264 0.66 -1.52 3.15
N HIS A 265 1.96 -1.82 3.07
CA HIS A 265 2.60 -2.42 1.89
C HIS A 265 2.39 -1.62 0.59
N CYS A 266 2.43 -0.28 0.65
CA CYS A 266 2.24 0.57 -0.52
C CYS A 266 3.59 0.95 -1.16
N HIS A 267 3.63 1.03 -2.51
CA HIS A 267 4.87 1.21 -3.25
C HIS A 267 4.72 2.27 -4.36
N ILE A 268 5.42 3.38 -4.21
CA ILE A 268 5.37 4.52 -5.12
C ILE A 268 6.67 4.58 -5.93
N ASN A 269 6.54 4.46 -7.26
CA ASN A 269 7.72 4.38 -8.12
C ASN A 269 7.42 4.83 -9.56
N PRO A 270 8.20 5.75 -10.16
CA PRO A 270 8.00 6.22 -11.52
C PRO A 270 8.22 5.16 -12.61
N ALA A 271 8.74 3.99 -12.24
CA ALA A 271 8.92 2.88 -13.17
C ALA A 271 7.64 2.06 -13.42
N ASN A 272 6.52 2.37 -12.75
CA ASN A 272 5.28 1.61 -12.90
C ASN A 272 4.72 1.58 -14.33
N MET A 273 4.93 2.65 -15.12
CA MET A 273 4.50 2.75 -16.52
C MET A 273 5.21 1.80 -17.48
N ARG A 274 6.24 1.08 -17.03
CA ARG A 274 6.97 0.11 -17.87
C ARG A 274 6.10 -1.06 -18.33
N GLU A 275 5.03 -1.37 -17.63
CA GLU A 275 4.02 -2.34 -18.06
C GLU A 275 3.40 -1.98 -19.42
N PHE A 276 3.36 -0.69 -19.76
CA PHE A 276 2.90 -0.17 -21.06
C PHE A 276 4.04 0.17 -22.01
N GLY A 277 5.27 -0.31 -21.74
CA GLY A 277 6.46 0.06 -22.53
C GLY A 277 6.82 1.54 -22.45
N ARG A 278 6.36 2.25 -21.41
CA ARG A 278 6.57 3.69 -21.19
C ARG A 278 7.45 3.90 -19.96
N SER A 279 8.13 5.05 -19.89
CA SER A 279 8.85 5.49 -18.70
C SER A 279 8.70 7.00 -18.59
N PHE A 280 8.42 7.49 -17.38
CA PHE A 280 8.44 8.93 -17.15
C PHE A 280 9.83 9.48 -17.44
N LYS A 281 9.89 10.54 -18.24
CA LYS A 281 11.13 11.25 -18.47
C LYS A 281 11.56 12.00 -17.22
N ARG A 282 12.86 12.27 -17.15
CA ARG A 282 13.47 12.98 -16.03
C ARG A 282 12.78 14.31 -15.75
N GLU A 283 12.44 15.07 -16.77
CA GLU A 283 11.82 16.39 -16.65
C GLU A 283 10.42 16.31 -16.00
N VAL A 284 9.69 15.22 -16.22
CA VAL A 284 8.40 14.96 -15.55
C VAL A 284 8.62 14.64 -14.07
N ILE A 285 9.59 13.82 -13.75
CA ILE A 285 9.94 13.49 -12.35
C ILE A 285 10.42 14.75 -11.62
N ASP A 286 11.28 15.55 -12.24
CA ASP A 286 11.74 16.82 -11.66
C ASP A 286 10.55 17.81 -11.44
N SER A 287 9.54 17.78 -12.31
CA SER A 287 8.32 18.58 -12.11
C SER A 287 7.54 18.12 -10.87
N VAL A 288 7.40 16.82 -10.66
CA VAL A 288 6.76 16.24 -9.46
C VAL A 288 7.50 16.67 -8.20
N VAL A 289 8.84 16.64 -8.22
CA VAL A 289 9.67 17.11 -7.09
C VAL A 289 9.46 18.60 -6.85
N ARG A 290 9.50 19.44 -7.89
CA ARG A 290 9.33 20.91 -7.76
C ARG A 290 7.94 21.30 -7.23
N GLN A 291 6.90 20.54 -7.55
CA GLN A 291 5.54 20.76 -7.04
C GLN A 291 5.37 20.34 -5.57
N LYS A 292 6.43 19.86 -4.94
CA LYS A 292 6.43 19.38 -3.55
C LYS A 292 5.38 18.29 -3.30
N THR A 293 5.28 17.34 -4.22
CA THR A 293 4.37 16.19 -4.12
C THR A 293 4.83 15.24 -3.01
N TYR A 294 3.93 14.90 -2.11
CA TYR A 294 4.13 13.86 -1.09
C TYR A 294 3.46 12.55 -1.51
N SER A 295 4.08 11.42 -1.23
CA SER A 295 3.43 10.13 -1.44
C SER A 295 2.26 9.92 -0.50
N TYR A 296 2.46 10.20 0.77
CA TYR A 296 1.46 10.02 1.82
C TYR A 296 1.25 11.34 2.56
N TRP A 297 -0.02 11.76 2.62
CA TRP A 297 -0.44 12.98 3.31
C TRP A 297 -1.47 12.62 4.37
N ILE A 298 -1.15 12.85 5.64
CA ILE A 298 -2.02 12.48 6.76
C ILE A 298 -2.22 13.68 7.67
N ASP A 299 -3.47 14.06 7.86
CA ASP A 299 -3.85 15.14 8.77
C ASP A 299 -5.09 14.75 9.59
N HIS A 300 -5.29 15.38 10.76
CA HIS A 300 -6.38 15.14 11.71
C HIS A 300 -6.76 13.65 11.84
N THR A 301 -5.81 12.84 12.30
CA THR A 301 -6.05 11.40 12.46
C THR A 301 -5.79 10.92 13.87
N ASP A 302 -6.52 9.89 14.23
CA ASP A 302 -6.39 9.15 15.48
C ASP A 302 -5.59 7.88 15.26
N ASN A 303 -4.41 7.79 15.90
CA ASN A 303 -3.60 6.58 16.00
C ASN A 303 -3.34 5.85 14.67
N ALA A 304 -2.99 6.60 13.62
CA ALA A 304 -2.72 6.04 12.31
C ALA A 304 -1.66 4.92 12.35
N GLN A 305 -1.92 3.82 11.65
CA GLN A 305 -1.05 2.66 11.59
C GLN A 305 -0.47 2.50 10.18
N LEU A 306 0.84 2.69 10.06
CA LEU A 306 1.57 2.73 8.80
C LEU A 306 2.68 1.68 8.81
N MET A 307 2.75 0.85 7.78
CA MET A 307 3.73 -0.22 7.72
C MET A 307 4.15 -0.56 6.29
N ASP A 308 5.45 -0.80 6.11
CA ASP A 308 6.06 -1.23 4.85
C ASP A 308 5.71 -0.29 3.69
N LEU A 309 6.07 0.98 3.88
CA LEU A 309 5.86 2.04 2.91
C LEU A 309 7.12 2.27 2.10
N PHE A 310 6.99 2.23 0.78
CA PHE A 310 8.07 2.58 -0.14
C PHE A 310 7.71 3.79 -0.98
N THR A 311 8.70 4.67 -1.17
CA THR A 311 8.57 5.84 -2.04
C THR A 311 9.88 6.07 -2.79
N PHE A 312 9.77 6.41 -4.08
CA PHE A 312 10.91 6.69 -4.92
C PHE A 312 10.65 7.85 -5.89
N GLY A 313 11.57 8.84 -5.89
CA GLY A 313 11.59 9.89 -6.90
C GLY A 313 10.47 10.93 -6.79
N VAL A 314 10.04 11.30 -5.59
CA VAL A 314 9.10 12.40 -5.32
C VAL A 314 9.73 13.41 -4.35
N TYR A 315 9.07 14.54 -4.11
CA TYR A 315 9.54 15.52 -3.13
C TYR A 315 9.46 14.98 -1.70
N GLY A 316 8.33 14.43 -1.28
CA GLY A 316 8.11 14.00 0.10
C GLY A 316 7.69 12.54 0.23
N GLY A 317 8.34 11.83 1.16
CA GLY A 317 7.89 10.50 1.56
C GLY A 317 6.54 10.59 2.25
N ILE A 318 6.49 11.19 3.42
CA ILE A 318 5.26 11.36 4.19
C ILE A 318 5.15 12.75 4.81
N TYR A 319 3.95 13.32 4.77
CA TYR A 319 3.55 14.49 5.52
C TYR A 319 2.62 14.08 6.65
N LEU A 320 2.96 14.49 7.88
CA LEU A 320 2.22 14.25 9.10
C LEU A 320 1.74 15.59 9.64
N GLY A 321 0.47 15.86 9.48
CA GLY A 321 -0.16 17.14 9.81
C GLY A 321 -0.25 17.44 11.29
N SER A 322 -0.86 18.56 11.63
CA SER A 322 -0.81 19.15 12.96
C SER A 322 -1.57 18.37 14.03
N GLU A 323 -2.67 17.73 13.67
CA GLU A 323 -3.51 16.99 14.62
C GLU A 323 -3.45 15.48 14.37
N THR A 324 -2.23 14.96 14.30
CA THR A 324 -2.01 13.53 14.04
C THR A 324 -1.13 12.89 15.09
N TYR A 325 -1.36 11.61 15.33
CA TYR A 325 -0.45 10.72 16.04
C TYR A 325 -0.61 9.28 15.55
N GLY A 326 0.36 8.43 15.82
CA GLY A 326 0.31 7.05 15.35
C GLY A 326 1.65 6.32 15.37
N GLN A 327 1.70 5.25 14.62
CA GLN A 327 2.89 4.43 14.46
C GLN A 327 3.24 4.27 12.98
N MET A 328 4.54 4.35 12.66
CA MET A 328 5.09 4.00 11.35
C MET A 328 6.30 3.08 11.52
N THR A 329 6.33 1.99 10.80
CA THR A 329 7.44 1.04 10.85
C THR A 329 7.75 0.41 9.51
N ASN A 330 9.00 -0.03 9.34
CA ASN A 330 9.45 -0.76 8.15
C ASN A 330 9.21 0.02 6.86
N PHE A 331 9.83 1.18 6.72
CA PHE A 331 9.66 2.04 5.54
C PHE A 331 10.99 2.31 4.84
N ASN A 332 10.90 2.62 3.54
CA ASN A 332 12.05 3.10 2.75
C ASN A 332 11.60 4.26 1.85
N PHE A 333 12.15 5.44 2.10
CA PHE A 333 11.94 6.62 1.27
C PHE A 333 13.22 6.94 0.51
N ASP A 334 13.23 6.56 -0.78
CA ASP A 334 14.40 6.59 -1.64
C ASP A 334 14.32 7.73 -2.65
N CYS A 335 15.39 8.48 -2.80
CA CYS A 335 15.48 9.65 -3.70
C CYS A 335 14.34 10.65 -3.48
N VAL A 336 14.20 11.13 -2.26
CA VAL A 336 13.22 12.15 -1.86
C VAL A 336 13.88 13.46 -1.51
N GLY A 337 13.12 14.56 -1.46
CA GLY A 337 13.57 15.84 -0.92
C GLY A 337 13.44 15.87 0.61
N VAL A 338 12.25 15.49 1.11
CA VAL A 338 12.01 15.32 2.55
C VAL A 338 11.43 13.94 2.80
N GLY A 339 12.10 13.11 3.62
CA GLY A 339 11.61 11.78 3.93
C GLY A 339 10.38 11.84 4.83
N ILE A 340 10.53 12.39 6.02
CA ILE A 340 9.45 12.57 7.01
C ILE A 340 9.32 14.06 7.29
N HIS A 341 8.16 14.61 7.02
CA HIS A 341 7.79 15.98 7.40
C HIS A 341 6.66 15.94 8.41
N LYS A 342 6.95 16.25 9.67
CA LYS A 342 5.98 16.33 10.75
C LYS A 342 5.79 17.79 11.14
N VAL A 343 4.56 18.29 11.08
CA VAL A 343 4.21 19.63 11.58
C VAL A 343 3.61 19.54 12.98
N GLY A 344 3.57 20.68 13.67
CA GLY A 344 3.18 20.78 15.07
C GLY A 344 1.79 20.27 15.39
N SER A 345 1.58 19.85 16.63
CA SER A 345 0.30 19.40 17.17
C SER A 345 -0.09 20.22 18.39
N GLN A 346 -1.38 20.44 18.58
CA GLN A 346 -1.92 20.98 19.83
C GLN A 346 -1.83 19.95 20.97
N TRP A 347 -1.70 18.68 20.65
CA TRP A 347 -1.69 17.58 21.61
C TRP A 347 -0.28 17.23 22.05
N THR A 348 0.16 17.81 23.14
CA THR A 348 1.51 17.57 23.69
C THR A 348 1.69 16.18 24.30
N ASN A 349 0.61 15.47 24.59
CA ASN A 349 0.61 14.14 25.20
C ASN A 349 0.46 13.00 24.18
N ARG A 350 0.41 13.30 22.88
CA ARG A 350 0.30 12.31 21.80
C ARG A 350 1.56 12.32 20.99
N ASN A 351 1.97 11.14 20.53
CA ASN A 351 3.29 10.89 19.97
C ASN A 351 3.20 10.17 18.63
N TRP A 352 4.07 10.53 17.71
CA TRP A 352 4.44 9.67 16.61
C TRP A 352 5.56 8.74 17.02
N GLN A 353 5.33 7.43 16.86
CA GLN A 353 6.32 6.38 17.06
C GLN A 353 6.76 5.87 15.69
N ILE A 354 8.00 6.18 15.31
CA ILE A 354 8.54 5.89 13.98
C ILE A 354 9.76 5.00 14.15
N ALA A 355 9.76 3.84 13.50
CA ALA A 355 10.80 2.84 13.71
C ALA A 355 11.20 2.08 12.44
N GLN A 356 12.45 1.61 12.41
CA GLN A 356 12.94 0.64 11.42
C GLN A 356 12.77 1.14 9.97
N GLY A 357 13.35 2.28 9.67
CA GLY A 357 13.25 2.86 8.35
C GLY A 357 14.59 3.30 7.79
N SER A 358 14.64 3.45 6.47
CA SER A 358 15.77 4.03 5.76
C SER A 358 15.32 5.17 4.83
N ILE A 359 16.13 6.21 4.76
CA ILE A 359 15.83 7.41 3.99
C ILE A 359 17.05 7.82 3.16
N ILE A 360 16.84 8.02 1.86
CA ILE A 360 17.79 8.69 0.96
C ILE A 360 17.15 10.01 0.52
N ALA A 361 17.50 11.10 1.19
CA ALA A 361 17.04 12.43 0.81
C ALA A 361 18.16 13.14 0.03
N ASN A 362 17.97 13.33 -1.28
CA ASN A 362 19.01 13.84 -2.17
C ASN A 362 18.46 14.53 -3.44
N VAL A 363 17.16 14.78 -3.51
CA VAL A 363 16.53 15.48 -4.63
C VAL A 363 15.89 16.78 -4.18
N GLY A 364 16.09 17.84 -4.95
CA GLY A 364 15.58 19.17 -4.64
C GLY A 364 16.25 20.25 -5.48
N GLU A 365 15.80 21.48 -5.32
CA GLU A 365 16.41 22.65 -5.99
C GLU A 365 17.58 23.21 -5.17
N ARG A 366 17.46 23.22 -3.87
CA ARG A 366 18.45 23.71 -2.93
C ARG A 366 18.79 22.64 -1.91
N LEU A 367 20.06 22.51 -1.58
CA LEU A 367 20.54 21.50 -0.64
C LEU A 367 19.96 21.72 0.77
N GLU A 368 19.86 22.98 1.20
CA GLU A 368 19.39 23.36 2.54
C GLU A 368 17.91 23.03 2.80
N ASP A 369 17.16 22.70 1.74
CA ASP A 369 15.74 22.30 1.82
C ASP A 369 15.59 20.76 1.79
N VAL A 370 16.67 20.01 1.80
CA VAL A 370 16.66 18.54 1.66
C VAL A 370 17.02 17.87 2.98
N HIS A 371 16.03 17.30 3.62
CA HIS A 371 16.11 16.69 4.93
C HIS A 371 15.56 15.27 4.95
N PRO A 372 16.28 14.25 5.43
CA PRO A 372 15.65 12.97 5.77
C PRO A 372 14.48 13.14 6.72
N ILE A 373 14.66 13.97 7.76
CA ILE A 373 13.65 14.19 8.80
C ILE A 373 13.53 15.67 9.11
N LEU A 374 12.32 16.21 8.93
CA LEU A 374 11.96 17.58 9.29
C LEU A 374 10.79 17.55 10.28
N ILE A 375 11.02 17.99 11.51
CA ILE A 375 10.03 18.06 12.57
C ILE A 375 9.83 19.51 12.96
N GLU A 376 8.62 20.02 12.81
CA GLU A 376 8.29 21.42 13.05
C GLU A 376 7.11 21.58 14.01
N GLY A 377 7.10 22.69 14.74
CA GLY A 377 5.95 23.11 15.57
C GLY A 377 5.98 22.52 16.97
N LYS A 378 4.93 21.82 17.39
CA LYS A 378 4.74 21.35 18.77
C LYS A 378 4.42 19.86 18.83
N GLY A 379 4.72 19.23 19.96
CA GLY A 379 4.42 17.81 20.22
C GLY A 379 5.67 16.93 20.17
N HIS A 380 5.49 15.67 20.52
CA HIS A 380 6.58 14.71 20.64
C HIS A 380 6.65 13.75 19.44
N THR A 381 7.87 13.32 19.09
CA THR A 381 8.13 12.28 18.09
C THR A 381 9.25 11.38 18.58
N SER A 382 9.00 10.08 18.58
CA SER A 382 10.02 9.06 18.86
C SER A 382 10.51 8.41 17.58
N LEU A 383 11.83 8.39 17.39
CA LEU A 383 12.49 7.74 16.25
C LEU A 383 13.36 6.59 16.78
N SER A 384 13.22 5.39 16.22
CA SER A 384 13.97 4.21 16.66
C SER A 384 14.52 3.43 15.48
N ASN A 385 15.84 3.23 15.45
CA ASN A 385 16.53 2.50 14.37
C ASN A 385 16.16 3.03 12.97
N VAL A 386 16.14 4.35 12.81
CA VAL A 386 15.99 5.01 11.51
C VAL A 386 17.36 5.41 11.01
N GLU A 387 17.67 5.07 9.76
CA GLU A 387 18.94 5.46 9.15
C GLU A 387 18.72 6.35 7.93
N SER A 388 19.67 7.25 7.69
CA SER A 388 19.81 7.95 6.43
C SER A 388 21.13 7.56 5.76
N PHE A 389 21.15 7.64 4.45
CA PHE A 389 22.39 7.46 3.69
C PHE A 389 22.38 8.26 2.39
N SER A 390 23.55 8.45 1.81
CA SER A 390 23.73 9.10 0.51
C SER A 390 23.73 8.07 -0.62
N GLY A 391 23.56 8.53 -1.83
CA GLY A 391 23.58 7.71 -3.03
C GLY A 391 22.20 7.64 -3.67
N GLY A 392 21.73 6.45 -3.97
CA GLY A 392 20.49 6.24 -4.72
C GLY A 392 20.72 6.15 -6.22
N ASN A 393 19.67 6.29 -7.00
CA ASN A 393 19.74 6.17 -8.46
C ASN A 393 20.36 7.42 -9.09
N PRO A 394 21.53 7.33 -9.74
CA PRO A 394 22.19 8.50 -10.35
C PRO A 394 21.33 9.24 -11.38
N ALA A 395 20.37 8.55 -12.00
CA ALA A 395 19.43 9.18 -12.93
C ALA A 395 18.42 10.11 -12.25
N LEU A 396 18.24 10.02 -10.93
CA LEU A 396 17.29 10.84 -10.17
C LEU A 396 17.98 11.73 -9.13
N THR A 397 19.18 11.36 -8.69
CA THR A 397 19.94 12.12 -7.69
C THR A 397 20.37 13.46 -8.25
N THR A 398 19.88 14.55 -7.66
CA THR A 398 20.27 15.91 -8.08
C THR A 398 21.40 16.48 -7.22
N LEU A 399 21.37 16.22 -5.92
CA LEU A 399 22.28 16.85 -4.94
C LEU A 399 23.29 15.87 -4.32
N GLY A 400 23.09 14.57 -4.51
CA GLY A 400 24.01 13.50 -4.07
C GLY A 400 23.93 13.16 -2.58
N ALA A 401 23.44 14.05 -1.74
CA ALA A 401 23.24 13.85 -0.30
C ALA A 401 22.19 14.83 0.22
N SER A 402 21.75 14.65 1.47
CA SER A 402 20.91 15.61 2.19
C SER A 402 21.76 16.77 2.77
N TRP A 403 21.07 17.81 3.24
CA TRP A 403 21.69 18.86 4.04
C TRP A 403 22.18 18.29 5.37
N ASP A 404 21.27 17.77 6.17
CA ASP A 404 21.50 17.16 7.48
C ASP A 404 20.84 15.77 7.57
N TYR A 405 20.77 15.19 8.76
CA TYR A 405 19.94 14.03 9.06
C TYR A 405 18.59 14.45 9.61
N ILE A 406 18.55 15.40 10.53
CA ILE A 406 17.33 15.90 11.15
C ILE A 406 17.38 17.39 11.44
N THR A 407 16.33 18.08 11.06
CA THR A 407 16.05 19.44 11.52
C THR A 407 14.81 19.42 12.43
N VAL A 408 14.95 20.00 13.65
CA VAL A 408 13.88 20.15 14.64
C VAL A 408 13.63 21.62 14.93
N ARG A 409 12.41 22.10 14.70
CA ARG A 409 12.06 23.52 14.82
C ARG A 409 10.81 23.76 15.69
N GLY A 410 10.68 24.97 16.21
CA GLY A 410 9.57 25.39 17.07
C GLY A 410 9.61 24.67 18.43
N GLU A 411 8.47 24.41 19.03
CA GLU A 411 8.35 23.75 20.34
C GLU A 411 8.31 22.20 20.22
N ALA A 412 8.95 21.65 19.19
CA ALA A 412 8.97 20.20 18.97
C ALA A 412 9.90 19.50 19.97
N SER A 413 9.48 18.32 20.42
CA SER A 413 10.29 17.42 21.23
C SER A 413 10.54 16.13 20.49
N VAL A 414 11.78 15.68 20.41
CA VAL A 414 12.16 14.46 19.68
C VAL A 414 13.04 13.56 20.54
N THR A 415 12.74 12.28 20.56
CA THR A 415 13.61 11.25 21.13
C THR A 415 14.10 10.30 20.03
N MET A 416 15.42 10.17 19.89
CA MET A 416 16.06 9.27 18.93
C MET A 416 16.78 8.14 19.67
N THR A 417 16.55 6.89 19.24
CA THR A 417 17.21 5.72 19.81
C THR A 417 17.77 4.82 18.72
N GLY A 418 19.07 4.54 18.76
CA GLY A 418 19.74 3.64 17.81
C GLY A 418 19.71 4.09 16.36
N CYS A 419 19.50 5.37 16.10
CA CYS A 419 19.48 5.93 14.75
C CYS A 419 20.90 6.06 14.17
N ARG A 420 21.03 5.92 12.86
CA ARG A 420 22.32 6.05 12.15
C ARG A 420 22.26 7.24 11.19
N MET A 421 23.15 8.19 11.41
CA MET A 421 23.18 9.48 10.72
C MET A 421 24.36 9.54 9.77
N HIS A 422 24.11 9.37 8.48
CA HIS A 422 25.15 9.50 7.47
C HIS A 422 24.55 10.00 6.15
N GLY A 423 25.43 10.40 5.22
CA GLY A 423 24.99 10.87 3.91
C GLY A 423 24.53 12.33 3.88
N TYR A 424 24.98 13.16 4.80
CA TYR A 424 24.70 14.60 4.88
C TYR A 424 25.92 15.46 4.49
N LYS A 425 25.71 16.75 4.23
CA LYS A 425 26.73 17.71 3.81
C LYS A 425 26.94 18.90 4.75
N ALA A 426 26.04 19.14 5.71
CA ALA A 426 26.23 20.17 6.73
C ALA A 426 27.39 19.83 7.68
N ASP A 427 27.82 20.80 8.47
CA ASP A 427 28.85 20.57 9.48
C ASP A 427 28.41 19.65 10.63
N THR A 428 27.10 19.53 10.84
CA THR A 428 26.48 18.65 11.83
C THR A 428 25.27 17.93 11.23
N PRO A 429 25.01 16.66 11.60
CA PRO A 429 23.81 15.95 11.18
C PRO A 429 22.53 16.45 11.84
N ILE A 430 22.63 17.22 12.90
CA ILE A 430 21.50 17.61 13.74
C ILE A 430 21.40 19.13 13.84
N HIS A 431 20.23 19.67 13.48
CA HIS A 431 19.90 21.08 13.65
C HIS A 431 18.66 21.21 14.56
N VAL A 432 18.81 21.93 15.68
CA VAL A 432 17.73 22.11 16.67
C VAL A 432 17.56 23.61 16.95
N SER A 433 16.33 24.13 16.76
CA SER A 433 16.03 25.51 17.10
C SER A 433 16.04 25.72 18.64
N PRO A 434 16.20 26.97 19.12
CA PRO A 434 16.31 27.24 20.57
C PRO A 434 15.10 26.79 21.41
N GLU A 435 13.94 26.70 20.80
CA GLU A 435 12.68 26.32 21.46
C GLU A 435 12.41 24.81 21.40
N ALA A 436 13.18 24.07 20.60
CA ALA A 436 13.00 22.63 20.39
C ALA A 436 13.89 21.82 21.33
N GLU A 437 13.48 20.57 21.56
CA GLU A 437 14.22 19.59 22.36
C GLU A 437 14.54 18.35 21.56
N LEU A 438 15.77 17.87 21.64
CA LEU A 438 16.19 16.60 21.05
C LEU A 438 17.00 15.77 22.05
N HIS A 439 16.57 14.54 22.30
CA HIS A 439 17.26 13.55 23.11
C HIS A 439 17.74 12.39 22.24
N THR A 440 19.00 12.00 22.39
CA THR A 440 19.60 10.88 21.62
C THR A 440 20.13 9.79 22.53
N PHE A 441 19.85 8.52 22.21
CA PHE A 441 20.29 7.35 22.94
C PHE A 441 20.87 6.31 21.99
N GLY A 442 22.17 6.02 22.11
CA GLY A 442 22.84 5.00 21.28
C GLY A 442 22.79 5.30 19.77
N CYS A 443 22.67 6.55 19.39
CA CYS A 443 22.72 6.96 18.00
C CYS A 443 24.15 7.01 17.49
N GLU A 444 24.35 6.69 16.22
CA GLU A 444 25.67 6.66 15.58
C GLU A 444 25.73 7.71 14.46
N GLU A 445 26.72 8.60 14.57
CA GLU A 445 27.10 9.50 13.50
C GLU A 445 28.11 8.80 12.59
N CYS A 446 27.72 8.59 11.33
CA CYS A 446 28.59 7.98 10.33
C CYS A 446 28.93 9.04 9.27
N PRO A 447 30.01 9.80 9.43
CA PRO A 447 30.45 10.76 8.41
C PRO A 447 30.66 10.02 7.09
N LEU A 448 30.38 10.71 5.96
CA LEU A 448 30.72 10.15 4.65
C LEU A 448 32.19 9.76 4.66
N PRO A 449 32.56 8.54 4.27
CA PRO A 449 33.94 8.20 4.11
C PRO A 449 34.58 9.21 3.13
N PRO A 450 35.77 9.73 3.40
CA PRO A 450 36.48 10.53 2.42
C PRO A 450 36.51 9.73 1.12
N THR A 451 36.22 10.37 -0.01
CA THR A 451 36.17 9.75 -1.35
C THR A 451 37.25 8.67 -1.45
N PRO A 452 36.94 7.40 -1.65
CA PRO A 452 37.92 6.35 -1.50
C PRO A 452 39.04 6.58 -2.49
N PRO A 453 40.31 6.56 -2.06
CA PRO A 453 41.37 6.32 -3.00
C PRO A 453 41.10 4.94 -3.60
N GLU A 454 41.06 4.85 -4.93
CA GLU A 454 40.79 3.70 -5.78
C GLU A 454 40.65 2.36 -5.03
N ALA A 455 39.44 1.82 -4.97
CA ALA A 455 39.05 0.75 -4.10
C ALA A 455 39.90 -0.50 -4.28
N LYS A 456 40.95 -0.65 -3.48
CA LYS A 456 41.54 -1.96 -3.19
C LYS A 456 40.52 -2.69 -2.32
N ARG A 457 39.91 -3.74 -2.87
CA ARG A 457 39.01 -4.69 -2.16
C ARG A 457 39.72 -5.20 -0.90
N GLY A 458 39.46 -4.63 0.24
CA GLY A 458 40.00 -5.01 1.55
C GLY A 458 38.94 -5.70 2.39
N LYS A 459 39.35 -6.75 3.09
CA LYS A 459 38.56 -7.60 3.96
C LYS A 459 37.85 -6.80 5.05
N TRP A 460 36.55 -7.07 5.22
CA TRP A 460 35.81 -6.65 6.40
C TRP A 460 36.29 -7.42 7.62
N THR A 461 36.75 -6.71 8.63
CA THR A 461 36.93 -7.28 9.96
C THR A 461 35.91 -6.66 10.89
N THR A 462 34.99 -7.48 11.39
CA THR A 462 34.12 -7.15 12.53
C THR A 462 34.96 -7.04 13.80
N ARG A 463 34.84 -5.95 14.52
CA ARG A 463 35.12 -5.86 15.96
C ARG A 463 33.85 -5.47 16.69
#